data_fab85e2e1a0762a1b15c3e7950038025
#
_entry.id   fab85e2e1a0762a1b15c3e7950038025
#
_cell.length_a   1.000
_cell.length_b   1.000
_cell.length_c   1.000
_cell.angle_alpha   90.00
_cell.angle_beta   90.00
_cell.angle_gamma   90.00
#
_symmetry.space_group_name_H-M   'P 1'
#
loop_
_entity.id
_entity.type
_entity.pdbx_description
1 polymer ?
#
loop_
_entity_poly.entity_id
_entity_poly.type
_entity_poly.pdbx_seq_one_letter_code
_entity_poly.pdbx_strand_id
1 'polypeptide(L)'
;MCVDALAQTAPDWNRLFDTAAGQSGYFTTKQAADAGYSTQLLRKHIQAGRVSHVRRGIYRLVHFLHGEHEELITAWLWSDRAGVLSHQTALSLHGLGDVLPSWVHLTLPADWRDRRLRVPAGVLLHHADVPSAERSWFGPVPATGVRRTLSDCARGGLSPDELRRAAEQALRRGSVTRNDLADVDAALAPFGGLDG
;
A
#
# COMPACT_ATOMS: atom_id res chain seq x y z
N MET A 1 -0.40 -3.38 46.17
CA MET A 1 -0.90 -3.56 44.80
C MET A 1 -0.81 -2.22 44.12
N CYS A 2 0.29 -1.96 43.41
CA CYS A 2 0.47 -0.76 42.61
C CYS A 2 -0.16 -1.05 41.24
N VAL A 3 -1.26 -0.37 40.92
CA VAL A 3 -1.81 -0.30 39.56
C VAL A 3 -0.90 0.65 38.81
N ASP A 4 -0.17 0.10 37.81
CA ASP A 4 0.54 0.90 36.83
C ASP A 4 -0.47 1.80 36.12
N ALA A 5 -0.57 3.05 36.56
CA ALA A 5 -1.19 4.10 35.81
C ALA A 5 -0.26 4.35 34.60
N LEU A 6 -0.59 3.76 33.44
CA LEU A 6 0.00 4.15 32.16
C LEU A 6 -0.08 5.66 32.09
N ALA A 7 1.06 6.33 32.22
CA ALA A 7 1.17 7.78 32.09
C ALA A 7 0.60 8.16 30.72
N GLN A 8 -0.63 8.67 30.71
CA GLN A 8 -1.22 9.22 29.50
C GLN A 8 -0.39 10.44 29.12
N THR A 9 0.42 10.29 28.09
CA THR A 9 1.18 11.39 27.52
C THR A 9 0.19 12.50 27.15
N ALA A 10 0.51 13.76 27.50
CA ALA A 10 -0.35 14.89 27.12
C ALA A 10 -0.50 14.91 25.58
N PRO A 11 -1.70 15.28 25.06
CA PRO A 11 -1.93 15.33 23.63
C PRO A 11 -0.98 16.30 22.93
N ASP A 12 -0.21 15.80 21.99
CA ASP A 12 0.73 16.56 21.18
C ASP A 12 0.20 16.68 19.73
N TRP A 13 -0.35 17.87 19.42
CA TRP A 13 -0.87 18.14 18.09
C TRP A 13 0.22 18.16 17.01
N ASN A 14 1.39 18.69 17.32
CA ASN A 14 2.47 18.76 16.34
C ASN A 14 2.95 17.37 15.95
N ARG A 15 3.12 16.49 16.93
CA ARG A 15 3.47 15.08 16.68
C ARG A 15 2.42 14.36 15.84
N LEU A 16 1.13 14.57 16.12
CA LEU A 16 0.04 13.99 15.31
C LEU A 16 0.04 14.56 13.90
N PHE A 17 0.23 15.89 13.78
CA PHE A 17 0.29 16.58 12.50
C PHE A 17 1.46 16.09 11.65
N ASP A 18 2.66 15.99 12.21
CA ASP A 18 3.86 15.50 11.50
C ASP A 18 3.67 14.06 11.02
N THR A 19 3.08 13.20 11.88
CA THR A 19 2.73 11.83 11.49
C THR A 19 1.76 11.80 10.32
N ALA A 20 0.71 12.59 10.39
CA ALA A 20 -0.29 12.67 9.34
C ALA A 20 0.27 13.30 8.05
N ALA A 21 1.08 14.36 8.17
CA ALA A 21 1.73 15.03 7.04
C ALA A 21 2.60 14.07 6.22
N GLY A 22 3.38 13.21 6.90
CA GLY A 22 4.15 12.14 6.26
C GLY A 22 3.29 11.06 5.60
N GLN A 23 1.96 11.10 5.75
CA GLN A 23 0.99 10.12 5.22
C GLN A 23 -0.16 10.81 4.47
N SER A 24 0.13 11.94 3.81
CA SER A 24 -0.85 12.73 3.04
C SER A 24 -2.08 13.16 3.86
N GLY A 25 -1.88 13.44 5.14
CA GLY A 25 -2.92 13.86 6.06
C GLY A 25 -3.65 12.73 6.77
N TYR A 26 -3.34 11.47 6.49
CA TYR A 26 -3.97 10.30 7.11
C TYR A 26 -3.22 9.83 8.36
N PHE A 27 -3.95 9.26 9.30
CA PHE A 27 -3.38 8.63 10.48
C PHE A 27 -4.32 7.57 11.06
N THR A 28 -3.76 6.65 11.84
CA THR A 28 -4.52 5.58 12.50
C THR A 28 -4.88 5.94 13.94
N THR A 29 -5.84 5.21 14.52
CA THR A 29 -6.17 5.32 15.96
C THR A 29 -4.93 5.08 16.83
N LYS A 30 -4.07 4.13 16.45
CA LYS A 30 -2.83 3.81 17.17
C LYS A 30 -1.87 4.99 17.15
N GLN A 31 -1.61 5.57 15.99
CA GLN A 31 -0.76 6.75 15.84
C GLN A 31 -1.30 7.96 16.62
N ALA A 32 -2.62 8.13 16.64
CA ALA A 32 -3.23 9.17 17.48
C ALA A 32 -3.01 8.89 18.97
N ALA A 33 -3.15 7.64 19.41
CA ALA A 33 -2.87 7.24 20.79
C ALA A 33 -1.40 7.46 21.17
N ASP A 34 -0.46 7.15 20.25
CA ASP A 34 0.97 7.39 20.41
C ASP A 34 1.30 8.88 20.56
N ALA A 35 0.46 9.76 19.98
CA ALA A 35 0.52 11.22 20.15
C ALA A 35 -0.34 11.73 21.34
N GLY A 36 -0.82 10.85 22.21
CA GLY A 36 -1.57 11.19 23.42
C GLY A 36 -3.08 11.43 23.22
N TYR A 37 -3.63 11.12 22.03
CA TYR A 37 -5.04 11.33 21.73
C TYR A 37 -5.88 10.11 22.08
N SER A 38 -6.71 10.20 23.10
CA SER A 38 -7.76 9.21 23.36
C SER A 38 -8.84 9.23 22.27
N THR A 39 -9.58 8.13 22.13
CA THR A 39 -10.73 8.06 21.21
C THR A 39 -11.77 9.13 21.51
N GLN A 40 -11.96 9.49 22.78
CA GLN A 40 -12.88 10.55 23.18
C GLN A 40 -12.40 11.94 22.72
N LEU A 41 -11.09 12.20 22.80
CA LEU A 41 -10.51 13.45 22.33
C LEU A 41 -10.57 13.54 20.80
N LEU A 42 -10.30 12.44 20.08
CA LEU A 42 -10.49 12.38 18.62
C LEU A 42 -11.93 12.73 18.21
N ARG A 43 -12.94 12.23 18.94
CA ARG A 43 -14.36 12.59 18.69
C ARG A 43 -14.60 14.09 18.79
N LYS A 44 -13.99 14.78 19.77
CA LYS A 44 -14.08 16.24 19.88
C LYS A 44 -13.47 16.95 18.66
N HIS A 45 -12.33 16.45 18.15
CA HIS A 45 -11.69 17.00 16.94
C HIS A 45 -12.52 16.75 15.68
N ILE A 46 -13.22 15.63 15.60
CA ILE A 46 -14.17 15.34 14.51
C ILE A 46 -15.36 16.29 14.57
N GLN A 47 -15.97 16.48 15.76
CA GLN A 47 -17.08 17.41 15.95
C GLN A 47 -16.68 18.87 15.65
N ALA A 48 -15.42 19.23 15.92
CA ALA A 48 -14.86 20.55 15.62
C ALA A 48 -14.44 20.71 14.15
N GLY A 49 -14.65 19.70 13.28
CA GLY A 49 -14.32 19.76 11.85
C GLY A 49 -12.82 19.77 11.52
N ARG A 50 -11.96 19.44 12.48
CA ARG A 50 -10.49 19.42 12.28
C ARG A 50 -9.99 18.07 11.76
N VAL A 51 -10.71 17.00 12.07
CA VAL A 51 -10.43 15.62 11.69
C VAL A 51 -11.67 15.00 11.09
N SER A 52 -11.53 14.24 10.03
CA SER A 52 -12.58 13.42 9.43
C SER A 52 -12.33 11.94 9.71
N HIS A 53 -13.38 11.16 9.92
CA HIS A 53 -13.32 9.71 9.98
C HIS A 53 -13.44 9.16 8.56
N VAL A 54 -12.44 8.43 8.10
CA VAL A 54 -12.38 7.89 6.72
C VAL A 54 -12.85 6.44 6.68
N ARG A 55 -12.25 5.61 7.51
CA ARG A 55 -12.58 4.18 7.69
C ARG A 55 -12.40 3.80 9.16
N ARG A 56 -12.86 2.62 9.53
CA ARG A 56 -12.63 2.10 10.88
C ARG A 56 -11.13 2.18 11.25
N GLY A 57 -10.83 2.98 12.27
CA GLY A 57 -9.48 3.17 12.77
C GLY A 57 -8.57 4.07 11.93
N ILE A 58 -9.07 4.68 10.86
CA ILE A 58 -8.33 5.59 9.99
C ILE A 58 -9.05 6.93 9.92
N TYR A 59 -8.28 7.98 10.13
CA TYR A 59 -8.71 9.36 10.18
C TYR A 59 -7.85 10.22 9.24
N ARG A 60 -8.32 11.42 8.94
CA ARG A 60 -7.63 12.39 8.10
C ARG A 60 -7.77 13.80 8.68
N LEU A 61 -6.72 14.60 8.57
CA LEU A 61 -6.77 16.03 8.82
C LEU A 61 -7.56 16.73 7.70
N VAL A 62 -8.60 17.52 8.06
CA VAL A 62 -9.51 18.11 7.07
C VAL A 62 -8.82 19.12 6.16
N HIS A 63 -7.80 19.84 6.65
CA HIS A 63 -7.09 20.86 5.88
C HIS A 63 -5.98 20.30 4.97
N PHE A 64 -5.80 18.99 4.91
CA PHE A 64 -4.90 18.39 3.92
C PHE A 64 -5.59 18.31 2.57
N LEU A 65 -4.88 18.68 1.50
CA LEU A 65 -5.37 18.53 0.13
C LEU A 65 -5.62 17.04 -0.18
N HIS A 66 -6.64 16.78 -0.98
CA HIS A 66 -6.92 15.44 -1.47
C HIS A 66 -5.78 15.03 -2.42
N GLY A 67 -5.21 13.84 -2.20
CA GLY A 67 -4.17 13.27 -3.05
C GLY A 67 -4.73 12.24 -4.04
N GLU A 68 -3.97 11.92 -5.07
CA GLU A 68 -4.39 11.00 -6.13
C GLU A 68 -4.54 9.53 -5.67
N HIS A 69 -3.98 9.14 -4.53
CA HIS A 69 -3.89 7.72 -4.12
C HIS A 69 -4.46 7.45 -2.72
N GLU A 70 -5.56 8.11 -2.37
CA GLU A 70 -6.17 7.98 -1.03
C GLU A 70 -6.56 6.55 -0.66
N GLU A 71 -7.05 5.78 -1.64
CA GLU A 71 -7.42 4.37 -1.44
C GLU A 71 -6.20 3.52 -1.08
N LEU A 72 -5.07 3.77 -1.74
CA LEU A 72 -3.82 3.03 -1.53
C LEU A 72 -3.26 3.33 -0.14
N ILE A 73 -3.28 4.61 0.27
CA ILE A 73 -2.84 5.04 1.60
C ILE A 73 -3.72 4.38 2.68
N THR A 74 -5.04 4.39 2.50
CA THR A 74 -5.96 3.79 3.48
C THR A 74 -5.83 2.27 3.56
N ALA A 75 -5.58 1.57 2.44
CA ALA A 75 -5.30 0.14 2.43
C ALA A 75 -3.98 -0.20 3.15
N TRP A 76 -2.94 0.59 2.90
CA TRP A 76 -1.65 0.45 3.57
C TRP A 76 -1.74 0.71 5.09
N LEU A 77 -2.41 1.78 5.51
CA LEU A 77 -2.63 2.09 6.92
C LEU A 77 -3.49 1.05 7.62
N TRP A 78 -4.47 0.45 6.92
CA TRP A 78 -5.27 -0.66 7.45
C TRP A 78 -4.40 -1.86 7.83
N SER A 79 -3.34 -2.13 7.08
CA SER A 79 -2.38 -3.19 7.39
C SER A 79 -1.36 -2.81 8.48
N ASP A 80 -1.58 -1.74 9.24
CA ASP A 80 -0.61 -1.16 10.18
C ASP A 80 0.74 -0.88 9.51
N ARG A 81 0.72 -0.55 8.22
CA ARG A 81 1.88 -0.24 7.37
C ARG A 81 2.79 -1.44 7.05
N ALA A 82 2.33 -2.66 7.34
CA ALA A 82 3.07 -3.88 7.02
C ALA A 82 2.95 -4.27 5.55
N GLY A 83 1.87 -3.86 4.88
CA GLY A 83 1.60 -4.21 3.49
C GLY A 83 2.44 -3.42 2.49
N VAL A 84 2.66 -4.04 1.33
CA VAL A 84 3.32 -3.47 0.16
C VAL A 84 2.35 -3.59 -1.02
N LEU A 85 2.09 -2.48 -1.73
CA LEU A 85 1.28 -2.52 -2.96
C LEU A 85 1.97 -3.39 -4.01
N SER A 86 1.21 -4.20 -4.75
CA SER A 86 1.80 -5.23 -5.61
C SER A 86 0.94 -5.50 -6.84
N HIS A 87 1.37 -6.44 -7.69
CA HIS A 87 0.62 -6.91 -8.86
C HIS A 87 0.10 -5.73 -9.70
N GLN A 88 -1.15 -5.77 -10.15
CA GLN A 88 -1.75 -4.77 -11.02
C GLN A 88 -1.75 -3.36 -10.41
N THR A 89 -1.89 -3.22 -9.10
CA THR A 89 -1.80 -1.91 -8.43
C THR A 89 -0.40 -1.30 -8.56
N ALA A 90 0.65 -2.09 -8.28
CA ALA A 90 2.03 -1.63 -8.48
C ALA A 90 2.36 -1.40 -9.95
N LEU A 91 1.82 -2.25 -10.86
CA LEU A 91 1.98 -2.08 -12.31
C LEU A 91 1.44 -0.73 -12.77
N SER A 92 0.23 -0.38 -12.35
CA SER A 92 -0.40 0.92 -12.63
C SER A 92 0.40 2.09 -12.04
N LEU A 93 0.91 1.96 -10.80
CA LEU A 93 1.75 2.99 -10.18
C LEU A 93 3.05 3.23 -10.93
N HIS A 94 3.65 2.18 -11.49
CA HIS A 94 4.83 2.30 -12.36
C HIS A 94 4.49 2.85 -13.76
N GLY A 95 3.20 3.04 -14.07
CA GLY A 95 2.72 3.45 -15.38
C GLY A 95 3.12 2.45 -16.47
N LEU A 96 3.05 1.14 -16.16
CA LEU A 96 3.37 0.06 -17.07
C LEU A 96 2.09 -0.62 -17.57
N GLY A 97 1.98 -0.77 -18.89
CA GLY A 97 0.75 -1.24 -19.53
C GLY A 97 -0.39 -0.23 -19.38
N ASP A 98 -1.59 -0.66 -19.79
CA ASP A 98 -2.81 0.15 -19.69
C ASP A 98 -3.79 -0.43 -18.66
N VAL A 99 -3.25 -1.13 -17.64
CA VAL A 99 -4.04 -1.84 -16.65
C VAL A 99 -4.62 -0.87 -15.63
N LEU A 100 -5.94 -0.84 -15.55
CA LEU A 100 -6.68 -0.15 -14.49
C LEU A 100 -7.15 -1.20 -13.48
N PRO A 101 -6.49 -1.33 -12.31
CA PRO A 101 -6.82 -2.37 -11.36
C PRO A 101 -8.20 -2.11 -10.73
N SER A 102 -9.07 -3.12 -10.76
CA SER A 102 -10.39 -3.08 -10.10
C SER A 102 -10.30 -3.25 -8.58
N TRP A 103 -9.15 -3.71 -8.09
CA TRP A 103 -8.87 -3.98 -6.68
C TRP A 103 -7.52 -3.39 -6.30
N VAL A 104 -7.40 -2.96 -5.05
CA VAL A 104 -6.09 -2.63 -4.47
C VAL A 104 -5.39 -3.93 -4.09
N HIS A 105 -4.37 -4.31 -4.84
CA HIS A 105 -3.53 -5.47 -4.56
C HIS A 105 -2.51 -5.12 -3.48
N LEU A 106 -2.60 -5.78 -2.33
CA LEU A 106 -1.74 -5.55 -1.18
C LEU A 106 -1.09 -6.86 -0.74
N THR A 107 0.24 -6.91 -0.76
CA THR A 107 1.01 -8.05 -0.27
C THR A 107 1.37 -7.82 1.19
N LEU A 108 0.91 -8.71 2.05
CA LEU A 108 1.23 -8.78 3.48
C LEU A 108 2.38 -9.76 3.71
N PRO A 109 3.12 -9.65 4.85
CA PRO A 109 4.14 -10.61 5.21
C PRO A 109 3.62 -12.05 5.17
N ALA A 110 4.49 -12.99 4.79
CA ALA A 110 4.11 -14.39 4.60
C ALA A 110 3.53 -15.03 5.88
N ASP A 111 4.05 -14.64 7.05
CA ASP A 111 3.60 -15.11 8.36
C ASP A 111 2.19 -14.61 8.76
N TRP A 112 1.60 -13.69 8.00
CA TRP A 112 0.23 -13.22 8.23
C TRP A 112 -0.83 -14.06 7.52
N ARG A 113 -0.45 -15.05 6.74
CA ARG A 113 -1.37 -15.87 5.94
C ARG A 113 -2.53 -16.49 6.76
N ASP A 114 -2.23 -16.93 7.96
CA ASP A 114 -3.21 -17.61 8.82
C ASP A 114 -3.93 -16.64 9.78
N ARG A 115 -3.65 -15.34 9.70
CA ARG A 115 -4.33 -14.35 10.53
C ARG A 115 -5.74 -14.09 10.03
N ARG A 116 -6.70 -14.11 10.93
CA ARG A 116 -8.09 -13.74 10.62
C ARG A 116 -8.22 -12.23 10.49
N LEU A 117 -8.01 -11.72 9.29
CA LEU A 117 -8.11 -10.29 8.98
C LEU A 117 -9.50 -9.94 8.45
N ARG A 118 -10.05 -8.82 8.92
CA ARG A 118 -11.26 -8.27 8.31
C ARG A 118 -10.85 -7.34 7.16
N VAL A 119 -10.71 -7.93 5.98
CA VAL A 119 -10.23 -7.23 4.77
C VAL A 119 -11.25 -6.17 4.35
N PRO A 120 -10.82 -4.93 4.07
CA PRO A 120 -11.69 -3.90 3.52
C PRO A 120 -12.21 -4.27 2.14
N ALA A 121 -13.41 -3.84 1.80
CA ALA A 121 -13.92 -3.95 0.44
C ALA A 121 -12.97 -3.23 -0.53
N GLY A 122 -12.77 -3.80 -1.71
CA GLY A 122 -11.88 -3.25 -2.73
C GLY A 122 -10.40 -3.61 -2.55
N VAL A 123 -10.03 -4.42 -1.53
CA VAL A 123 -8.64 -4.87 -1.31
C VAL A 123 -8.53 -6.36 -1.60
N LEU A 124 -7.55 -6.74 -2.41
CA LEU A 124 -7.16 -8.12 -2.67
C LEU A 124 -5.82 -8.40 -2.00
N LEU A 125 -5.79 -9.41 -1.13
CA LEU A 125 -4.59 -9.75 -0.37
C LEU A 125 -3.75 -10.82 -1.06
N HIS A 126 -2.44 -10.60 -1.00
CA HIS A 126 -1.41 -11.58 -1.29
C HIS A 126 -0.52 -11.75 -0.06
N HIS A 127 0.18 -12.88 0.05
CA HIS A 127 1.06 -13.15 1.19
C HIS A 127 2.42 -13.62 0.68
N ALA A 128 3.41 -12.77 0.87
CA ALA A 128 4.82 -13.03 0.55
C ALA A 128 5.70 -12.02 1.26
N ASP A 129 6.94 -12.37 1.50
CA ASP A 129 7.92 -11.41 1.97
C ASP A 129 8.43 -10.58 0.80
N VAL A 130 8.46 -9.27 1.00
CA VAL A 130 8.98 -8.29 0.06
C VAL A 130 10.14 -7.57 0.72
N PRO A 131 11.40 -7.95 0.42
CA PRO A 131 12.57 -7.27 0.96
C PRO A 131 12.61 -5.78 0.59
N SER A 132 13.28 -4.95 1.38
CA SER A 132 13.38 -3.52 1.12
C SER A 132 14.00 -3.20 -0.25
N ALA A 133 14.96 -4.02 -0.71
CA ALA A 133 15.59 -3.90 -2.02
C ALA A 133 14.63 -4.13 -3.20
N GLU A 134 13.50 -4.79 -2.97
CA GLU A 134 12.45 -5.05 -3.98
C GLU A 134 11.30 -4.04 -3.89
N ARG A 135 11.46 -2.95 -3.13
CA ARG A 135 10.41 -1.93 -2.96
C ARG A 135 10.75 -0.63 -3.67
N SER A 136 9.72 0.01 -4.19
CA SER A 136 9.69 1.40 -4.65
C SER A 136 8.71 2.19 -3.80
N TRP A 137 8.89 3.52 -3.72
CA TRP A 137 8.02 4.37 -2.92
C TRP A 137 7.20 5.30 -3.79
N PHE A 138 5.90 5.36 -3.54
CA PHE A 138 4.97 6.27 -4.19
C PHE A 138 4.32 7.15 -3.11
N GLY A 139 4.88 8.35 -2.95
CA GLY A 139 4.55 9.15 -1.78
C GLY A 139 4.89 8.38 -0.49
N PRO A 140 3.94 8.22 0.44
CA PRO A 140 4.17 7.51 1.69
C PRO A 140 4.07 5.99 1.59
N VAL A 141 3.61 5.44 0.46
CA VAL A 141 3.23 4.02 0.36
C VAL A 141 4.28 3.22 -0.40
N PRO A 142 4.75 2.10 0.15
CA PRO A 142 5.65 1.20 -0.57
C PRO A 142 4.88 0.34 -1.57
N ALA A 143 5.46 0.14 -2.74
CA ALA A 143 5.02 -0.82 -3.74
C ALA A 143 6.17 -1.75 -4.13
N THR A 144 5.87 -2.89 -4.76
CA THR A 144 6.90 -3.74 -5.35
C THR A 144 7.62 -3.01 -6.48
N GLY A 145 8.94 -3.17 -6.58
CA GLY A 145 9.74 -2.65 -7.69
C GLY A 145 9.36 -3.31 -9.02
N VAL A 146 9.71 -2.69 -10.15
CA VAL A 146 9.26 -3.09 -11.49
C VAL A 146 9.46 -4.58 -11.78
N ARG A 147 10.67 -5.11 -11.57
CA ARG A 147 10.98 -6.53 -11.77
C ARG A 147 10.02 -7.42 -10.97
N ARG A 148 9.91 -7.17 -9.67
CA ARG A 148 9.05 -7.95 -8.77
C ARG A 148 7.58 -7.81 -9.15
N THR A 149 7.13 -6.63 -9.54
CA THR A 149 5.76 -6.37 -9.98
C THR A 149 5.39 -7.21 -11.20
N LEU A 150 6.25 -7.26 -12.22
CA LEU A 150 6.03 -8.08 -13.42
C LEU A 150 5.98 -9.57 -13.10
N SER A 151 6.89 -10.05 -12.25
CA SER A 151 6.92 -11.41 -11.73
C SER A 151 5.64 -11.77 -10.97
N ASP A 152 5.17 -10.88 -10.10
CA ASP A 152 3.92 -11.07 -9.35
C ASP A 152 2.70 -11.08 -10.28
N CYS A 153 2.66 -10.21 -11.29
CA CYS A 153 1.60 -10.19 -12.31
C CYS A 153 1.57 -11.46 -13.15
N ALA A 154 2.74 -11.98 -13.54
CA ALA A 154 2.85 -13.25 -14.27
C ALA A 154 2.26 -14.41 -13.46
N ARG A 155 2.63 -14.51 -12.19
CA ARG A 155 2.09 -15.53 -11.26
C ARG A 155 0.63 -15.31 -10.90
N GLY A 156 0.20 -14.07 -10.88
CA GLY A 156 -1.18 -13.67 -10.56
C GLY A 156 -2.16 -13.82 -11.71
N GLY A 157 -1.72 -14.30 -12.88
CA GLY A 157 -2.59 -14.58 -14.03
C GLY A 157 -3.04 -13.31 -14.76
N LEU A 158 -2.21 -12.25 -14.81
CA LEU A 158 -2.44 -11.14 -15.73
C LEU A 158 -2.49 -11.67 -17.16
N SER A 159 -3.35 -11.12 -18.01
CA SER A 159 -3.49 -11.59 -19.40
C SER A 159 -2.13 -11.55 -20.13
N PRO A 160 -1.81 -12.54 -20.98
CA PRO A 160 -0.54 -12.59 -21.69
C PRO A 160 -0.22 -11.30 -22.46
N ASP A 161 -1.22 -10.70 -23.10
CA ASP A 161 -1.04 -9.49 -23.90
C ASP A 161 -0.74 -8.26 -23.03
N GLU A 162 -1.38 -8.13 -21.87
CA GLU A 162 -1.11 -7.05 -20.91
C GLU A 162 0.26 -7.23 -20.27
N LEU A 163 0.62 -8.47 -19.90
CA LEU A 163 1.91 -8.79 -19.31
C LEU A 163 3.04 -8.51 -20.31
N ARG A 164 2.90 -8.92 -21.57
CA ARG A 164 3.89 -8.65 -22.64
C ARG A 164 4.07 -7.15 -22.84
N ARG A 165 2.98 -6.40 -23.02
CA ARG A 165 3.04 -4.94 -23.19
C ARG A 165 3.75 -4.26 -22.01
N ALA A 166 3.43 -4.64 -20.78
CA ALA A 166 4.07 -4.08 -19.62
C ALA A 166 5.57 -4.41 -19.54
N ALA A 167 5.94 -5.65 -19.84
CA ALA A 167 7.34 -6.10 -19.84
C ALA A 167 8.17 -5.38 -20.91
N GLU A 168 7.64 -5.28 -22.15
CA GLU A 168 8.28 -4.52 -23.22
C GLU A 168 8.44 -3.04 -22.88
N GLN A 169 7.44 -2.45 -22.27
CA GLN A 169 7.52 -1.05 -21.86
C GLN A 169 8.58 -0.85 -20.77
N ALA A 170 8.70 -1.77 -19.82
CA ALA A 170 9.73 -1.74 -18.79
C ALA A 170 11.14 -1.91 -19.39
N LEU A 171 11.29 -2.78 -20.40
CA LEU A 171 12.56 -2.94 -21.16
C LEU A 171 12.92 -1.66 -21.92
N ARG A 172 11.96 -1.09 -22.66
CA ARG A 172 12.18 0.18 -23.40
C ARG A 172 12.57 1.35 -22.51
N ARG A 173 12.05 1.40 -21.28
CA ARG A 173 12.38 2.41 -20.27
C ARG A 173 13.70 2.13 -19.54
N GLY A 174 14.34 0.98 -19.78
CA GLY A 174 15.53 0.55 -19.07
C GLY A 174 15.30 0.27 -17.57
N SER A 175 14.04 0.05 -17.17
CA SER A 175 13.68 -0.24 -15.78
C SER A 175 14.01 -1.67 -15.36
N VAL A 176 14.17 -2.56 -16.33
CA VAL A 176 14.58 -3.96 -16.19
C VAL A 176 15.41 -4.38 -17.39
N THR A 177 16.20 -5.46 -17.22
CA THR A 177 16.90 -6.13 -18.30
C THR A 177 16.17 -7.42 -18.72
N ARG A 178 16.53 -8.00 -19.87
CA ARG A 178 16.00 -9.31 -20.29
C ARG A 178 16.23 -10.40 -19.25
N ASN A 179 17.40 -10.40 -18.61
CA ASN A 179 17.72 -11.38 -17.57
C ASN A 179 16.81 -11.25 -16.33
N ASP A 180 16.33 -10.06 -16.04
CA ASP A 180 15.38 -9.81 -14.92
C ASP A 180 13.99 -10.38 -15.18
N LEU A 181 13.67 -10.72 -16.43
CA LEU A 181 12.35 -11.15 -16.90
C LEU A 181 12.26 -12.63 -17.24
N ALA A 182 13.23 -13.45 -16.82
CA ALA A 182 13.26 -14.88 -17.16
C ALA A 182 11.98 -15.64 -16.72
N ASP A 183 11.43 -15.31 -15.56
CA ASP A 183 10.19 -15.90 -15.06
C ASP A 183 8.93 -15.36 -15.78
N VAL A 184 8.97 -14.12 -16.24
CA VAL A 184 7.91 -13.51 -17.07
C VAL A 184 7.92 -14.15 -18.46
N ASP A 185 9.09 -14.31 -19.08
CA ASP A 185 9.23 -14.97 -20.39
C ASP A 185 8.79 -16.44 -20.33
N ALA A 186 9.15 -17.14 -19.27
CA ALA A 186 8.67 -18.51 -19.03
C ALA A 186 7.13 -18.59 -18.90
N ALA A 187 6.50 -17.61 -18.24
CA ALA A 187 5.04 -17.54 -18.14
C ALA A 187 4.38 -17.23 -19.49
N LEU A 188 5.06 -16.47 -20.36
CA LEU A 188 4.59 -16.13 -21.70
C LEU A 188 4.95 -17.19 -22.74
N ALA A 189 5.79 -18.18 -22.45
CA ALA A 189 6.24 -19.19 -23.41
C ALA A 189 5.09 -19.90 -24.17
N PRO A 190 3.95 -20.30 -23.53
CA PRO A 190 2.80 -20.88 -24.24
C PRO A 190 2.13 -19.92 -25.25
N PHE A 191 2.42 -18.63 -25.17
CA PHE A 191 1.82 -17.54 -25.95
C PHE A 191 2.84 -16.84 -26.87
N GLY A 192 3.98 -17.50 -27.17
CA GLY A 192 5.04 -16.98 -28.04
C GLY A 192 6.18 -16.24 -27.34
N GLY A 193 6.20 -16.22 -25.99
CA GLY A 193 7.25 -15.54 -25.23
C GLY A 193 7.12 -14.02 -25.24
N LEU A 194 8.21 -13.33 -24.89
CA LEU A 194 8.29 -11.86 -24.93
C LEU A 194 8.43 -11.29 -26.35
N ASP A 195 8.82 -12.11 -27.32
CA ASP A 195 9.08 -11.70 -28.71
C ASP A 195 7.97 -12.15 -29.67
N GLY A 196 6.89 -12.75 -29.18
CA GLY A 196 5.78 -13.34 -29.93
C GLY A 196 4.72 -12.35 -30.42
#